data_26370d68ce0a54fc02e6088728c9b98c
#
_entry.id   26370d68ce0a54fc02e6088728c9b98c
#
_cell.length_a   1.000
_cell.length_b   1.000
_cell.length_c   1.000
_cell.angle_alpha   90.00
_cell.angle_beta   90.00
_cell.angle_gamma   90.00
#
_symmetry.space_group_name_H-M   'P 1'
#
loop_
_entity.id
_entity.type
_entity.pdbx_description
1 polymer ?
#
loop_
_entity_poly.entity_id
_entity_poly.type
_entity_poly.pdbx_seq_one_letter_code
_entity_poly.pdbx_strand_id
1 'polypeptide(L)'
;MRKEKLSENIAKSIENQILNGTYQSKLPGQQHLADKFNVSRVTLSKALDILAAKGLISKINGHPAIINRNCFDRYLTLDSVKYHFGLQNKLGDFTSIRSHIISFSTRTPTEREQFKLHINENDLVYDIIRQRLIQNEPFRLEYTIMPVKIIPHLTIDVLNDSIYSFIEQKLNLKIGKANRVISADIPDAYDQKYLNCTHNEPVLRVEQVVFLDNDIPFEFSESRARYDKEQIIADNV
;
A
#
# COMPACT_ATOMS: atom_id res chain seq x y z
N MET A 1 21.41 8.44 -10.41
CA MET A 1 20.45 8.02 -11.46
C MET A 1 20.72 6.62 -12.06
N ARG A 2 21.81 6.35 -12.83
CA ARG A 2 21.97 5.03 -13.51
C ARG A 2 22.25 3.85 -12.54
N LYS A 3 22.96 4.08 -11.42
CA LYS A 3 23.28 3.05 -10.40
C LYS A 3 22.12 2.76 -9.43
N GLU A 4 21.26 3.71 -9.17
CA GLU A 4 20.06 3.54 -8.33
C GLU A 4 19.04 2.65 -9.05
N LYS A 5 18.74 2.95 -10.31
CA LYS A 5 17.86 2.13 -11.14
C LYS A 5 18.35 0.67 -11.27
N LEU A 6 19.69 0.44 -11.23
CA LEU A 6 20.25 -0.91 -11.29
C LEU A 6 20.05 -1.69 -9.99
N SER A 7 20.22 -1.06 -8.81
CA SER A 7 19.95 -1.72 -7.52
C SER A 7 18.45 -2.03 -7.32
N GLU A 8 17.57 -1.16 -7.79
CA GLU A 8 16.12 -1.40 -7.80
C GLU A 8 15.74 -2.60 -8.67
N ASN A 9 16.30 -2.69 -9.88
CA ASN A 9 16.05 -3.83 -10.79
C ASN A 9 16.55 -5.16 -10.19
N ILE A 10 17.71 -5.15 -9.52
CA ILE A 10 18.24 -6.33 -8.83
C ILE A 10 17.35 -6.70 -7.65
N ALA A 11 16.92 -5.73 -6.84
CA ALA A 11 16.00 -5.95 -5.76
C ALA A 11 14.71 -6.60 -6.28
N LYS A 12 14.10 -6.07 -7.32
CA LYS A 12 12.89 -6.63 -7.97
C LYS A 12 13.14 -8.05 -8.49
N SER A 13 14.30 -8.35 -9.07
CA SER A 13 14.65 -9.71 -9.54
C SER A 13 14.80 -10.70 -8.39
N ILE A 14 15.43 -10.31 -7.28
CA ILE A 14 15.58 -11.17 -6.10
C ILE A 14 14.22 -11.36 -5.42
N GLU A 15 13.42 -10.31 -5.29
CA GLU A 15 12.05 -10.35 -4.80
C GLU A 15 11.23 -11.40 -5.56
N ASN A 16 11.28 -11.39 -6.89
CA ASN A 16 10.62 -12.38 -7.74
C ASN A 16 11.07 -13.81 -7.44
N GLN A 17 12.38 -14.01 -7.23
CA GLN A 17 12.94 -15.32 -6.92
C GLN A 17 12.59 -15.82 -5.50
N ILE A 18 12.32 -14.90 -4.58
CA ILE A 18 11.77 -15.23 -3.26
C ILE A 18 10.30 -15.65 -3.40
N LEU A 19 9.51 -14.84 -4.12
CA LEU A 19 8.07 -15.04 -4.28
C LEU A 19 7.70 -16.31 -5.04
N ASN A 20 8.44 -16.66 -6.07
CA ASN A 20 8.22 -17.90 -6.84
C ASN A 20 8.84 -19.16 -6.17
N GLY A 21 9.40 -19.01 -4.95
CA GLY A 21 9.94 -20.12 -4.18
C GLY A 21 11.35 -20.59 -4.58
N THR A 22 12.03 -19.89 -5.50
CA THR A 22 13.43 -20.19 -5.89
C THR A 22 14.34 -20.08 -4.66
N TYR A 23 14.11 -19.08 -3.83
CA TYR A 23 14.76 -18.94 -2.53
C TYR A 23 13.73 -19.14 -1.42
N GLN A 24 13.99 -20.10 -0.51
CA GLN A 24 12.97 -20.49 0.47
C GLN A 24 13.22 -19.97 1.90
N SER A 25 14.42 -20.04 2.44
CA SER A 25 14.72 -19.69 3.83
C SER A 25 15.84 -18.67 3.97
N LYS A 26 16.80 -18.70 3.07
CA LYS A 26 17.96 -17.80 3.03
C LYS A 26 18.31 -17.46 1.60
N LEU A 27 18.81 -16.24 1.39
CA LEU A 27 19.44 -15.88 0.13
C LEU A 27 20.82 -16.54 0.03
N PRO A 28 21.35 -16.77 -1.17
CA PRO A 28 22.76 -17.10 -1.37
C PRO A 28 23.67 -16.02 -0.77
N GLY A 29 24.92 -16.38 -0.49
CA GLY A 29 25.91 -15.44 0.00
C GLY A 29 26.07 -14.22 -0.91
N GLN A 30 26.37 -13.05 -0.34
CA GLN A 30 26.42 -11.78 -1.09
C GLN A 30 27.42 -11.83 -2.26
N GLN A 31 28.56 -12.53 -2.12
CA GLN A 31 29.50 -12.68 -3.24
C GLN A 31 28.87 -13.44 -4.40
N HIS A 32 28.23 -14.56 -4.12
CA HIS A 32 27.55 -15.37 -5.14
C HIS A 32 26.44 -14.61 -5.87
N LEU A 33 25.66 -13.82 -5.12
CA LEU A 33 24.63 -12.95 -5.73
C LEU A 33 25.25 -11.83 -6.56
N ALA A 34 26.34 -11.21 -6.11
CA ALA A 34 27.04 -10.16 -6.87
C ALA A 34 27.57 -10.72 -8.20
N ASP A 35 28.15 -11.92 -8.18
CA ASP A 35 28.64 -12.62 -9.36
C ASP A 35 27.49 -13.01 -10.28
N LYS A 36 26.40 -13.56 -9.73
CA LYS A 36 25.19 -13.94 -10.51
C LYS A 36 24.57 -12.76 -11.26
N PHE A 37 24.50 -11.59 -10.63
CA PHE A 37 23.95 -10.38 -11.24
C PHE A 37 25.00 -9.52 -11.97
N ASN A 38 26.25 -9.96 -11.98
CA ASN A 38 27.40 -9.25 -12.57
C ASN A 38 27.49 -7.79 -12.09
N VAL A 39 27.44 -7.59 -10.77
CA VAL A 39 27.50 -6.26 -10.14
C VAL A 39 28.46 -6.20 -8.98
N SER A 40 28.85 -4.98 -8.58
CA SER A 40 29.67 -4.77 -7.40
C SER A 40 28.91 -5.14 -6.11
N ARG A 41 29.66 -5.55 -5.06
CA ARG A 41 29.09 -5.78 -3.72
C ARG A 41 28.32 -4.56 -3.20
N VAL A 42 28.77 -3.35 -3.50
CA VAL A 42 28.09 -2.11 -3.09
C VAL A 42 26.73 -1.99 -3.76
N THR A 43 26.62 -2.31 -5.04
CA THR A 43 25.34 -2.28 -5.77
C THR A 43 24.38 -3.34 -5.26
N LEU A 44 24.89 -4.56 -4.99
CA LEU A 44 24.10 -5.61 -4.40
C LEU A 44 23.65 -5.25 -2.97
N SER A 45 24.54 -4.69 -2.13
CA SER A 45 24.17 -4.26 -0.78
C SER A 45 22.99 -3.29 -0.79
N LYS A 46 22.99 -2.30 -1.70
CA LYS A 46 21.84 -1.38 -1.88
C LYS A 46 20.56 -2.12 -2.28
N ALA A 47 20.66 -3.12 -3.16
CA ALA A 47 19.49 -3.94 -3.51
C ALA A 47 18.97 -4.74 -2.31
N LEU A 48 19.87 -5.29 -1.50
CA LEU A 48 19.49 -5.99 -0.26
C LEU A 48 18.94 -5.03 0.80
N ASP A 49 19.39 -3.78 0.85
CA ASP A 49 18.83 -2.74 1.74
C ASP A 49 17.38 -2.42 1.35
N ILE A 50 17.10 -2.34 0.06
CA ILE A 50 15.71 -2.18 -0.45
C ILE A 50 14.83 -3.36 0.00
N LEU A 51 15.31 -4.59 -0.13
CA LEU A 51 14.57 -5.78 0.26
C LEU A 51 14.38 -5.87 1.79
N ALA A 52 15.39 -5.44 2.57
CA ALA A 52 15.31 -5.36 4.01
C ALA A 52 14.33 -4.26 4.47
N ALA A 53 14.36 -3.08 3.81
CA ALA A 53 13.39 -2.01 4.06
C ALA A 53 11.95 -2.43 3.75
N LYS A 54 11.77 -3.32 2.75
CA LYS A 54 10.49 -3.98 2.47
C LYS A 54 10.15 -5.10 3.46
N GLY A 55 11.02 -5.42 4.41
CA GLY A 55 10.83 -6.51 5.36
C GLY A 55 10.95 -7.92 4.76
N LEU A 56 11.28 -8.08 3.48
CA LEU A 56 11.41 -9.37 2.78
C LEU A 56 12.53 -10.22 3.31
N ILE A 57 13.60 -9.58 3.76
CA ILE A 57 14.78 -10.23 4.31
C ILE A 57 15.25 -9.54 5.58
N SER A 58 15.89 -10.31 6.45
CA SER A 58 16.67 -9.81 7.58
C SER A 58 18.16 -9.96 7.27
N LYS A 59 18.88 -8.84 7.28
CA LYS A 59 20.36 -8.85 7.11
C LYS A 59 21.03 -9.23 8.43
N ILE A 60 21.93 -10.19 8.39
CA ILE A 60 22.78 -10.59 9.52
C ILE A 60 24.23 -10.38 9.10
N ASN A 61 24.98 -9.62 9.89
CA ASN A 61 26.39 -9.35 9.60
C ASN A 61 27.19 -10.64 9.47
N GLY A 62 27.90 -10.80 8.35
CA GLY A 62 28.72 -11.98 8.10
C GLY A 62 27.97 -13.23 7.66
N HIS A 63 26.66 -13.21 7.56
CA HIS A 63 25.83 -14.35 7.19
C HIS A 63 24.93 -14.06 5.98
N PRO A 64 24.49 -15.11 5.25
CA PRO A 64 23.43 -14.95 4.24
C PRO A 64 22.16 -14.34 4.83
N ALA A 65 21.53 -13.43 4.12
CA ALA A 65 20.29 -12.81 4.55
C ALA A 65 19.18 -13.86 4.70
N ILE A 66 18.45 -13.79 5.80
CA ILE A 66 17.32 -14.69 6.08
C ILE A 66 16.08 -14.13 5.37
N ILE A 67 15.37 -15.01 4.69
CA ILE A 67 14.06 -14.67 4.08
C ILE A 67 13.01 -14.76 5.19
N ASN A 68 12.31 -13.68 5.39
CA ASN A 68 11.24 -13.61 6.37
C ASN A 68 10.01 -14.33 5.81
N ARG A 69 9.81 -15.61 6.10
CA ARG A 69 8.69 -16.43 5.59
C ARG A 69 7.32 -15.87 5.97
N ASN A 70 7.19 -15.25 7.13
CA ASN A 70 6.00 -14.52 7.54
C ASN A 70 5.77 -13.26 6.68
N CYS A 71 6.66 -12.97 5.75
CA CYS A 71 6.48 -11.90 4.77
C CYS A 71 5.38 -12.19 3.75
N PHE A 72 5.12 -13.45 3.38
CA PHE A 72 4.02 -13.76 2.47
C PHE A 72 2.69 -13.41 3.12
N ASP A 73 2.51 -13.72 4.39
CA ASP A 73 1.39 -13.22 5.19
C ASP A 73 1.53 -11.70 5.42
N ARG A 74 2.74 -11.15 5.52
CA ARG A 74 3.03 -9.71 5.65
C ARG A 74 2.86 -8.89 4.38
N TYR A 75 2.98 -9.44 3.18
CA TYR A 75 2.62 -8.73 1.95
C TYR A 75 1.12 -8.43 1.86
N LEU A 76 0.31 -9.25 2.51
CA LEU A 76 -1.11 -8.98 2.74
C LEU A 76 -1.35 -7.99 3.90
N THR A 77 -0.32 -7.65 4.66
CA THR A 77 -0.39 -6.96 5.96
C THR A 77 0.28 -5.60 5.97
N LEU A 78 0.21 -4.76 4.96
CA LEU A 78 1.08 -3.59 4.98
C LEU A 78 0.36 -2.24 4.94
N ASP A 79 0.31 -1.60 6.11
CA ASP A 79 0.63 -0.19 6.19
C ASP A 79 1.82 0.01 7.13
N SER A 80 3.01 0.23 6.56
CA SER A 80 4.10 0.80 7.33
C SER A 80 3.67 2.20 7.77
N VAL A 81 3.70 2.48 9.06
CA VAL A 81 3.33 3.79 9.62
C VAL A 81 4.18 4.92 9.00
N LYS A 82 5.34 4.58 8.47
CA LYS A 82 6.35 5.53 7.96
C LYS A 82 6.21 5.87 6.47
N TYR A 83 5.65 4.97 5.65
CA TYR A 83 5.58 5.19 4.19
C TYR A 83 4.17 4.96 3.69
N HIS A 84 3.67 5.92 2.91
CA HIS A 84 2.36 5.83 2.29
C HIS A 84 2.51 5.33 0.85
N PHE A 85 2.23 4.04 0.64
CA PHE A 85 2.19 3.43 -0.69
C PHE A 85 0.78 2.89 -0.94
N GLY A 86 0.24 3.12 -2.13
CA GLY A 86 -1.01 2.47 -2.54
C GLY A 86 -0.88 0.94 -2.52
N LEU A 87 -1.99 0.23 -2.30
CA LEU A 87 -2.02 -1.23 -2.18
C LEU A 87 -1.35 -1.93 -3.38
N GLN A 88 -1.52 -1.39 -4.59
CA GLN A 88 -0.92 -1.91 -5.83
C GLN A 88 0.61 -1.79 -5.83
N ASN A 89 1.14 -0.66 -5.36
CA ASN A 89 2.59 -0.44 -5.25
C ASN A 89 3.24 -1.32 -4.19
N LYS A 90 2.45 -1.77 -3.19
CA LYS A 90 2.92 -2.65 -2.12
C LYS A 90 3.01 -4.11 -2.56
N LEU A 91 2.03 -4.60 -3.30
CA LEU A 91 1.92 -6.02 -3.66
C LEU A 91 2.62 -6.36 -4.99
N GLY A 92 2.99 -5.34 -5.78
CA GLY A 92 3.66 -5.53 -7.07
C GLY A 92 2.81 -6.30 -8.10
N ASP A 93 3.44 -6.75 -9.20
CA ASP A 93 2.77 -7.43 -10.31
C ASP A 93 2.37 -8.89 -10.02
N PHE A 94 2.64 -9.40 -8.79
CA PHE A 94 2.53 -10.82 -8.46
C PHE A 94 1.18 -11.24 -7.90
N THR A 95 0.38 -10.28 -7.46
CA THR A 95 -0.93 -10.58 -6.87
C THR A 95 -2.00 -9.88 -7.66
N SER A 96 -2.97 -10.61 -8.17
CA SER A 96 -4.10 -10.02 -8.86
C SER A 96 -4.96 -9.25 -7.85
N ILE A 97 -4.77 -7.93 -7.81
CA ILE A 97 -5.62 -7.04 -7.04
C ILE A 97 -6.73 -6.56 -7.96
N ARG A 98 -7.97 -6.74 -7.51
CA ARG A 98 -9.14 -6.22 -8.20
C ARG A 98 -9.88 -5.23 -7.32
N SER A 99 -10.50 -4.23 -7.94
CA SER A 99 -11.43 -3.34 -7.30
C SER A 99 -12.85 -3.70 -7.73
N HIS A 100 -13.74 -3.85 -6.75
CA HIS A 100 -15.18 -3.81 -7.00
C HIS A 100 -15.66 -2.44 -6.51
N ILE A 101 -16.09 -1.59 -7.42
CA ILE A 101 -16.59 -0.26 -7.12
C ILE A 101 -18.03 -0.41 -6.62
N ILE A 102 -18.24 -0.12 -5.34
CA ILE A 102 -19.57 -0.20 -4.71
C ILE A 102 -20.33 1.10 -4.95
N SER A 103 -19.64 2.24 -4.82
CA SER A 103 -20.21 3.56 -5.06
C SER A 103 -19.14 4.52 -5.61
N PHE A 104 -19.55 5.37 -6.53
CA PHE A 104 -18.76 6.49 -7.02
C PHE A 104 -19.71 7.64 -7.38
N SER A 105 -19.61 8.73 -6.65
CA SER A 105 -20.43 9.91 -6.86
C SER A 105 -19.65 11.20 -6.57
N THR A 106 -20.23 12.32 -6.93
CA THR A 106 -19.72 13.64 -6.57
C THR A 106 -20.78 14.37 -5.76
N ARG A 107 -20.38 14.95 -4.63
CA ARG A 107 -21.26 15.67 -3.72
C ARG A 107 -20.55 16.83 -3.01
N THR A 108 -21.28 17.63 -2.26
CA THR A 108 -20.71 18.60 -1.32
C THR A 108 -20.16 17.86 -0.07
N PRO A 109 -19.09 18.40 0.55
CA PRO A 109 -18.46 17.78 1.72
C PRO A 109 -19.28 17.99 2.99
N THR A 110 -19.20 17.05 3.90
CA THR A 110 -19.66 17.22 5.30
C THR A 110 -18.72 18.18 6.06
N GLU A 111 -19.18 18.73 7.19
CA GLU A 111 -18.34 19.60 8.05
C GLU A 111 -17.02 18.91 8.45
N ARG A 112 -17.07 17.60 8.77
CA ARG A 112 -15.87 16.82 9.10
C ARG A 112 -14.89 16.73 7.93
N GLU A 113 -15.37 16.52 6.72
CA GLU A 113 -14.57 16.46 5.50
C GLU A 113 -13.97 17.82 5.16
N GLN A 114 -14.74 18.91 5.33
CA GLN A 114 -14.24 20.27 5.18
C GLN A 114 -13.05 20.53 6.12
N PHE A 115 -13.21 20.19 7.39
CA PHE A 115 -12.16 20.33 8.39
C PHE A 115 -10.91 19.48 8.07
N LYS A 116 -11.10 18.21 7.71
CA LYS A 116 -10.00 17.29 7.41
C LYS A 116 -9.24 17.61 6.14
N LEU A 117 -9.94 18.12 5.12
CA LEU A 117 -9.41 18.40 3.79
C LEU A 117 -9.10 19.88 3.55
N HIS A 118 -9.37 20.75 4.52
CA HIS A 118 -9.21 22.21 4.42
C HIS A 118 -9.92 22.79 3.19
N ILE A 119 -11.18 22.38 2.97
CA ILE A 119 -12.02 22.82 1.87
C ILE A 119 -13.29 23.50 2.36
N ASN A 120 -13.98 24.21 1.45
CA ASN A 120 -15.20 24.94 1.78
C ASN A 120 -16.46 24.09 1.53
N GLU A 121 -17.58 24.51 2.07
CA GLU A 121 -18.89 23.83 1.92
C GLU A 121 -19.36 23.66 0.46
N ASN A 122 -18.95 24.58 -0.43
CA ASN A 122 -19.31 24.56 -1.85
C ASN A 122 -18.29 23.82 -2.74
N ASP A 123 -17.15 23.37 -2.18
CA ASP A 123 -16.20 22.56 -2.90
C ASP A 123 -16.79 21.16 -3.13
N LEU A 124 -16.66 20.62 -4.35
CA LEU A 124 -17.13 19.28 -4.63
C LEU A 124 -16.08 18.25 -4.25
N VAL A 125 -16.55 17.12 -3.73
CA VAL A 125 -15.72 15.96 -3.43
C VAL A 125 -16.22 14.72 -4.18
N TYR A 126 -15.29 13.87 -4.58
CA TYR A 126 -15.59 12.48 -4.93
C TYR A 126 -15.87 11.71 -3.65
N ASP A 127 -16.95 10.92 -3.66
CA ASP A 127 -17.32 9.96 -2.63
C ASP A 127 -17.23 8.56 -3.22
N ILE A 128 -16.27 7.78 -2.76
CA ILE A 128 -15.84 6.54 -3.38
C ILE A 128 -15.89 5.43 -2.34
N ILE A 129 -16.59 4.34 -2.66
CA ILE A 129 -16.57 3.12 -1.86
C ILE A 129 -16.09 1.98 -2.75
N ARG A 130 -14.99 1.33 -2.36
CA ARG A 130 -14.42 0.20 -3.08
C ARG A 130 -14.18 -1.00 -2.17
N GLN A 131 -14.54 -2.16 -2.65
CA GLN A 131 -14.05 -3.41 -2.11
C GLN A 131 -12.77 -3.80 -2.87
N ARG A 132 -11.71 -4.08 -2.12
CA ARG A 132 -10.46 -4.59 -2.68
C ARG A 132 -10.43 -6.10 -2.52
N LEU A 133 -10.11 -6.79 -3.60
CA LEU A 133 -9.99 -8.25 -3.63
C LEU A 133 -8.54 -8.61 -3.95
N ILE A 134 -8.02 -9.60 -3.25
CA ILE A 134 -6.72 -10.21 -3.51
C ILE A 134 -6.98 -11.67 -3.88
N GLN A 135 -6.54 -12.10 -5.06
CA GLN A 135 -6.83 -13.45 -5.58
C GLN A 135 -8.33 -13.80 -5.58
N ASN A 136 -9.18 -12.81 -5.87
CA ASN A 136 -10.65 -12.85 -5.81
C ASN A 136 -11.25 -12.99 -4.39
N GLU A 137 -10.45 -12.97 -3.32
CA GLU A 137 -10.93 -12.97 -1.95
C GLU A 137 -11.08 -11.55 -1.43
N PRO A 138 -12.17 -11.23 -0.70
CA PRO A 138 -12.34 -9.96 -0.03
C PRO A 138 -11.20 -9.67 0.93
N PHE A 139 -10.57 -8.52 0.74
CA PHE A 139 -9.43 -8.11 1.56
C PHE A 139 -9.75 -6.86 2.40
N ARG A 140 -10.25 -5.80 1.74
CA ARG A 140 -10.46 -4.51 2.38
C ARG A 140 -11.65 -3.77 1.77
N LEU A 141 -12.37 -3.01 2.58
CA LEU A 141 -13.25 -1.91 2.16
C LEU A 141 -12.48 -0.59 2.27
N GLU A 142 -12.61 0.26 1.28
CA GLU A 142 -12.04 1.61 1.25
C GLU A 142 -13.15 2.62 1.02
N TYR A 143 -13.28 3.57 1.94
CA TYR A 143 -14.14 4.74 1.86
C TYR A 143 -13.22 5.93 1.64
N THR A 144 -13.31 6.60 0.49
CA THR A 144 -12.34 7.60 0.08
C THR A 144 -13.05 8.87 -0.36
N ILE A 145 -12.68 9.99 0.25
CA ILE A 145 -13.15 11.33 -0.08
C ILE A 145 -11.98 12.13 -0.64
N MET A 146 -12.14 12.67 -1.86
CA MET A 146 -11.11 13.48 -2.52
C MET A 146 -11.71 14.75 -3.10
N PRO A 147 -11.14 15.95 -2.85
CA PRO A 147 -11.60 17.18 -3.46
C PRO A 147 -11.40 17.17 -4.98
N VAL A 148 -12.48 17.40 -5.74
CA VAL A 148 -12.47 17.40 -7.21
C VAL A 148 -11.48 18.42 -7.77
N LYS A 149 -11.34 19.57 -7.12
CA LYS A 149 -10.42 20.63 -7.56
C LYS A 149 -8.94 20.27 -7.42
N ILE A 150 -8.60 19.36 -6.48
CA ILE A 150 -7.23 18.93 -6.23
C ILE A 150 -6.91 17.69 -7.08
N ILE A 151 -7.84 16.75 -7.16
CA ILE A 151 -7.70 15.50 -7.94
C ILE A 151 -8.77 15.49 -9.04
N PRO A 152 -8.60 16.24 -10.13
CA PRO A 152 -9.60 16.28 -11.21
C PRO A 152 -9.58 14.99 -12.04
N HIS A 153 -10.68 14.76 -12.78
CA HIS A 153 -10.79 13.72 -13.80
C HIS A 153 -10.70 12.27 -13.30
N LEU A 154 -11.09 12.00 -12.05
CA LEU A 154 -11.29 10.62 -11.62
C LEU A 154 -12.45 9.99 -12.40
N THR A 155 -12.23 8.77 -12.90
CA THR A 155 -13.20 7.98 -13.64
C THR A 155 -13.27 6.57 -13.07
N ILE A 156 -14.29 5.81 -13.46
CA ILE A 156 -14.42 4.39 -13.08
C ILE A 156 -13.19 3.59 -13.52
N ASP A 157 -12.61 3.89 -14.69
CA ASP A 157 -11.41 3.20 -15.16
C ASP A 157 -10.21 3.44 -14.23
N VAL A 158 -10.03 4.68 -13.75
CA VAL A 158 -8.99 5.00 -12.75
C VAL A 158 -9.25 4.26 -11.43
N LEU A 159 -10.53 4.15 -11.01
CA LEU A 159 -10.89 3.46 -9.77
C LEU A 159 -10.68 1.95 -9.84
N ASN A 160 -10.81 1.35 -11.03
CA ASN A 160 -10.50 -0.07 -11.26
C ASN A 160 -9.01 -0.37 -11.16
N ASP A 161 -8.17 0.64 -11.43
CA ASP A 161 -6.72 0.56 -11.35
C ASP A 161 -6.20 1.23 -10.05
N SER A 162 -5.08 1.89 -10.11
CA SER A 162 -4.44 2.59 -8.98
C SER A 162 -4.70 4.09 -9.04
N ILE A 163 -5.52 4.60 -8.11
CA ILE A 163 -5.75 6.05 -7.95
C ILE A 163 -4.42 6.78 -7.72
N TYR A 164 -3.52 6.22 -6.91
CA TYR A 164 -2.24 6.84 -6.60
C TYR A 164 -1.30 6.89 -7.81
N SER A 165 -1.27 5.83 -8.62
CA SER A 165 -0.54 5.87 -9.90
C SER A 165 -1.10 6.92 -10.85
N PHE A 166 -2.42 7.11 -10.88
CA PHE A 166 -3.06 8.18 -11.65
C PHE A 166 -2.62 9.56 -11.13
N ILE A 167 -2.64 9.78 -9.81
CA ILE A 167 -2.21 11.03 -9.18
C ILE A 167 -0.76 11.36 -9.53
N GLU A 168 0.15 10.38 -9.39
CA GLU A 168 1.58 10.60 -9.62
C GLU A 168 1.94 10.68 -11.12
N GLN A 169 1.37 9.81 -11.96
CA GLN A 169 1.81 9.66 -13.35
C GLN A 169 0.99 10.53 -14.33
N LYS A 170 -0.29 10.78 -14.05
CA LYS A 170 -1.17 11.54 -14.95
C LYS A 170 -1.35 12.97 -14.49
N LEU A 171 -1.53 13.20 -13.18
CA LEU A 171 -1.65 14.55 -12.64
C LEU A 171 -0.28 15.17 -12.29
N ASN A 172 0.78 14.36 -12.29
CA ASN A 172 2.14 14.78 -11.95
C ASN A 172 2.24 15.43 -10.55
N LEU A 173 1.40 14.96 -9.63
CA LEU A 173 1.39 15.36 -8.22
C LEU A 173 2.19 14.34 -7.40
N LYS A 174 2.93 14.82 -6.41
CA LYS A 174 3.70 13.96 -5.52
C LYS A 174 2.95 13.72 -4.22
N ILE A 175 2.76 12.45 -3.87
CA ILE A 175 2.14 12.06 -2.61
C ILE A 175 3.18 12.20 -1.50
N GLY A 176 2.77 12.88 -0.42
CA GLY A 176 3.61 13.16 0.74
C GLY A 176 3.27 12.30 1.95
N LYS A 177 3.12 12.94 3.12
CA LYS A 177 2.83 12.29 4.40
C LYS A 177 1.35 11.90 4.54
N ALA A 178 1.08 11.02 5.49
CA ALA A 178 -0.27 10.71 5.95
C ALA A 178 -0.35 10.74 7.48
N ASN A 179 -1.44 11.30 8.00
CA ASN A 179 -1.80 11.22 9.41
C ASN A 179 -2.84 10.11 9.57
N ARG A 180 -2.60 9.16 10.47
CA ARG A 180 -3.44 7.96 10.63
C ARG A 180 -3.91 7.79 12.05
N VAL A 181 -5.15 7.30 12.16
CA VAL A 181 -5.71 6.74 13.40
C VAL A 181 -6.05 5.28 13.12
N ILE A 182 -5.47 4.39 13.91
CA ILE A 182 -5.62 2.95 13.77
C ILE A 182 -6.40 2.45 14.98
N SER A 183 -7.48 1.72 14.75
CA SER A 183 -8.34 1.20 15.81
C SER A 183 -8.95 -0.14 15.42
N ALA A 184 -9.41 -0.90 16.40
CA ALA A 184 -10.33 -2.00 16.17
C ALA A 184 -11.77 -1.46 16.22
N ASP A 185 -12.67 -2.08 15.46
CA ASP A 185 -14.08 -1.72 15.42
C ASP A 185 -14.97 -2.96 15.29
N ILE A 186 -16.24 -2.79 15.60
CA ILE A 186 -17.26 -3.82 15.39
C ILE A 186 -17.70 -3.75 13.92
N PRO A 187 -17.85 -4.90 13.22
CA PRO A 187 -18.26 -4.91 11.83
C PRO A 187 -19.68 -4.40 11.65
N ASP A 188 -19.86 -3.49 10.71
CA ASP A 188 -21.15 -3.01 10.27
C ASP A 188 -21.79 -3.92 9.19
N ALA A 189 -22.93 -3.50 8.63
CA ALA A 189 -23.61 -4.25 7.58
C ALA A 189 -22.81 -4.33 6.27
N TYR A 190 -22.01 -3.29 5.96
CA TYR A 190 -21.14 -3.31 4.78
C TYR A 190 -19.95 -4.25 4.97
N ASP A 191 -19.33 -4.25 6.16
CA ASP A 191 -18.26 -5.17 6.49
C ASP A 191 -18.73 -6.63 6.38
N GLN A 192 -19.90 -6.94 6.96
CA GLN A 192 -20.47 -8.29 6.88
C GLN A 192 -20.75 -8.71 5.43
N LYS A 193 -21.29 -7.79 4.62
CA LYS A 193 -21.64 -8.06 3.22
C LYS A 193 -20.41 -8.20 2.31
N TYR A 194 -19.41 -7.35 2.49
CA TYR A 194 -18.32 -7.21 1.53
C TYR A 194 -16.97 -7.75 2.01
N LEU A 195 -16.81 -8.03 3.31
CA LEU A 195 -15.58 -8.65 3.85
C LEU A 195 -15.80 -10.11 4.26
N ASN A 196 -17.03 -10.64 4.09
CA ASN A 196 -17.38 -11.99 4.54
C ASN A 196 -17.08 -12.21 6.02
N CYS A 197 -17.30 -11.21 6.87
CA CYS A 197 -17.13 -11.31 8.32
C CYS A 197 -18.47 -11.46 9.03
N THR A 198 -18.45 -12.11 10.18
CA THR A 198 -19.60 -12.18 11.07
C THR A 198 -19.61 -10.99 12.03
N HIS A 199 -20.74 -10.74 12.69
CA HIS A 199 -20.88 -9.63 13.65
C HIS A 199 -19.93 -9.71 14.86
N ASN A 200 -19.34 -10.89 15.13
CA ASN A 200 -18.38 -11.11 16.22
C ASN A 200 -16.91 -11.02 15.79
N GLU A 201 -16.62 -10.89 14.52
CA GLU A 201 -15.27 -10.82 14.01
C GLU A 201 -14.85 -9.35 13.88
N PRO A 202 -13.96 -8.83 14.73
CA PRO A 202 -13.59 -7.43 14.69
C PRO A 202 -12.90 -7.06 13.36
N VAL A 203 -13.02 -5.80 13.00
CA VAL A 203 -12.31 -5.23 11.85
C VAL A 203 -11.22 -4.28 12.32
N LEU A 204 -10.10 -4.30 11.62
CA LEU A 204 -9.07 -3.28 11.73
C LEU A 204 -9.52 -2.07 10.92
N ARG A 205 -9.64 -0.93 11.58
CA ARG A 205 -10.06 0.33 11.00
C ARG A 205 -8.88 1.29 10.95
N VAL A 206 -8.59 1.83 9.78
CA VAL A 206 -7.57 2.86 9.59
C VAL A 206 -8.22 4.08 8.96
N GLU A 207 -8.37 5.13 9.73
CA GLU A 207 -8.76 6.46 9.23
C GLU A 207 -7.49 7.25 8.92
N GLN A 208 -7.46 7.96 7.79
CA GLN A 208 -6.31 8.77 7.43
C GLN A 208 -6.65 10.05 6.69
N VAL A 209 -5.76 11.03 6.81
CA VAL A 209 -5.67 12.19 5.92
C VAL A 209 -4.33 12.12 5.21
N VAL A 210 -4.36 12.15 3.88
CA VAL A 210 -3.15 12.09 3.04
C VAL A 210 -2.89 13.45 2.42
N PHE A 211 -1.64 13.83 2.40
CA PHE A 211 -1.18 15.11 1.90
C PHE A 211 -0.30 14.93 0.66
N LEU A 212 -0.33 15.89 -0.22
CA LEU A 212 0.70 16.06 -1.24
C LEU A 212 2.03 16.51 -0.59
N ASP A 213 3.13 16.48 -1.34
CA ASP A 213 4.46 16.90 -0.85
C ASP A 213 4.53 18.40 -0.47
N ASN A 214 3.58 19.20 -0.91
CA ASN A 214 3.39 20.61 -0.56
C ASN A 214 2.42 20.84 0.61
N ASP A 215 2.15 19.81 1.42
CA ASP A 215 1.25 19.84 2.58
C ASP A 215 -0.25 20.10 2.28
N ILE A 216 -0.69 20.00 1.04
CA ILE A 216 -2.12 20.11 0.70
C ILE A 216 -2.80 18.76 0.97
N PRO A 217 -3.82 18.69 1.84
CA PRO A 217 -4.59 17.47 2.05
C PRO A 217 -5.46 17.17 0.82
N PHE A 218 -5.31 15.98 0.25
CA PHE A 218 -6.04 15.61 -0.96
C PHE A 218 -6.92 14.37 -0.80
N GLU A 219 -6.76 13.63 0.29
CA GLU A 219 -7.55 12.45 0.61
C GLU A 219 -7.88 12.41 2.09
N PHE A 220 -9.15 12.20 2.39
CA PHE A 220 -9.62 11.73 3.68
C PHE A 220 -10.28 10.38 3.47
N SER A 221 -9.73 9.35 4.08
CA SER A 221 -10.21 7.99 3.83
C SER A 221 -10.26 7.15 5.09
N GLU A 222 -11.08 6.12 5.02
CA GLU A 222 -11.16 5.04 5.98
C GLU A 222 -10.99 3.73 5.25
N SER A 223 -10.14 2.85 5.75
CA SER A 223 -10.07 1.47 5.31
C SER A 223 -10.48 0.53 6.45
N ARG A 224 -11.20 -0.51 6.10
CA ARG A 224 -11.69 -1.53 7.02
C ARG A 224 -11.32 -2.90 6.48
N ALA A 225 -10.65 -3.70 7.30
CA ALA A 225 -10.24 -5.05 6.94
C ALA A 225 -10.58 -6.02 8.09
N ARG A 226 -10.92 -7.25 7.76
CA ARG A 226 -11.13 -8.28 8.77
C ARG A 226 -9.84 -8.54 9.55
N TYR A 227 -9.93 -8.78 10.85
CA TYR A 227 -8.80 -8.91 11.80
C TYR A 227 -7.73 -9.92 11.36
N ASP A 228 -8.08 -10.96 10.61
CA ASP A 228 -7.18 -12.01 10.13
C ASP A 228 -6.57 -11.73 8.74
N LYS A 229 -7.01 -10.65 8.07
CA LYS A 229 -6.56 -10.30 6.71
C LYS A 229 -5.52 -9.20 6.67
N GLU A 230 -5.45 -8.36 7.70
CA GLU A 230 -4.52 -7.23 7.73
C GLU A 230 -3.91 -7.03 9.12
N GLN A 231 -2.64 -6.67 9.14
CA GLN A 231 -1.89 -6.27 10.33
C GLN A 231 -1.10 -4.99 10.03
N ILE A 232 -0.88 -4.17 11.03
CA ILE A 232 -0.05 -2.97 10.92
C ILE A 232 1.20 -3.19 11.75
N ILE A 233 2.36 -3.04 11.11
CA ILE A 233 3.66 -3.17 11.75
C ILE A 233 4.27 -1.79 11.87
N ALA A 234 4.54 -1.36 13.10
CA ALA A 234 5.30 -0.16 13.41
C ALA A 234 6.70 -0.57 13.87
N ASP A 235 7.72 -0.24 13.06
CA ASP A 235 9.11 -0.42 13.45
C ASP A 235 9.60 0.90 14.08
N ASN A 236 10.00 0.86 15.34
CA ASN A 236 10.75 1.94 15.96
C ASN A 236 12.19 1.89 15.45
N VAL A 237 12.57 2.84 14.61
CA VAL A 237 13.95 3.08 14.17
C VAL A 237 14.49 4.30 14.88
#